data_aa19d127a5ddac57465437e115a18caf
#
_entry.id   aa19d127a5ddac57465437e115a18caf
#
_cell.length_a   1.000
_cell.length_b   1.000
_cell.length_c   1.000
_cell.angle_alpha   90.00
_cell.angle_beta   90.00
_cell.angle_gamma   90.00
#
_symmetry.space_group_name_H-M   'P 1'
#
loop_
_entity.id
_entity.type
_entity.pdbx_description
1 polymer ?
#
loop_
_entity_poly.entity_id
_entity_poly.type
_entity_poly.pdbx_seq_one_letter_code
_entity_poly.pdbx_strand_id
1 'polypeptide(L)'
;VSNLDLSKTKVLNKKVEIGSTGVDIDAYAELYFENGFKSIINTSFKKNLGKSTKIIGTDGELVLNDGWHGTPSLINISGKTNKSIQLDYKENVYTYQIEAVSRSIIENKKHPIFPGVTSSETLENMRILDDWLN
;
A
#
# COMPACT_ATOMS: atom_id res chain seq x y z
N VAL A 1 -5.96 9.36 7.48
CA VAL A 1 -5.09 9.55 6.31
C VAL A 1 -5.88 10.39 5.35
N SER A 2 -5.44 11.64 5.12
CA SER A 2 -6.02 12.52 4.13
C SER A 2 -5.98 11.86 2.75
N ASN A 3 -6.97 12.09 1.92
CA ASN A 3 -7.01 11.62 0.54
C ASN A 3 -5.70 12.04 -0.16
N LEU A 4 -4.86 11.06 -0.46
CA LEU A 4 -3.66 11.28 -1.25
C LEU A 4 -4.09 11.37 -2.72
N ASP A 5 -3.73 12.44 -3.38
CA ASP A 5 -3.97 12.60 -4.81
C ASP A 5 -2.86 11.85 -5.58
N LEU A 6 -3.18 10.66 -6.06
CA LEU A 6 -2.24 9.82 -6.80
C LEU A 6 -1.86 10.44 -8.15
N SER A 7 -2.73 11.25 -8.76
CA SER A 7 -2.49 11.85 -10.08
C SER A 7 -1.31 12.84 -10.09
N LYS A 8 -1.01 13.41 -8.93
CA LYS A 8 0.06 14.39 -8.72
C LYS A 8 1.29 13.81 -8.01
N THR A 9 1.31 12.51 -7.78
CA THR A 9 2.43 11.81 -7.14
C THR A 9 3.64 11.81 -8.07
N LYS A 10 4.80 12.14 -7.50
CA LYS A 10 6.11 12.10 -8.19
C LYS A 10 6.91 10.93 -7.66
N VAL A 11 7.51 10.17 -8.57
CA VAL A 11 8.47 9.10 -8.26
C VAL A 11 9.87 9.66 -8.37
N LEU A 12 10.61 9.68 -7.28
CA LEU A 12 11.97 10.21 -7.20
C LEU A 12 12.91 9.19 -6.55
N ASN A 13 14.23 9.43 -6.68
CA ASN A 13 15.27 8.62 -6.02
C ASN A 13 15.08 7.11 -6.25
N LYS A 14 14.69 6.74 -7.44
CA LYS A 14 14.40 5.35 -7.80
C LYS A 14 15.67 4.56 -8.15
N LYS A 15 15.64 3.27 -7.83
CA LYS A 15 16.67 2.28 -8.19
C LYS A 15 15.97 1.00 -8.59
N VAL A 16 16.35 0.44 -9.72
CA VAL A 16 15.79 -0.82 -10.23
C VAL A 16 16.95 -1.69 -10.72
N GLU A 17 16.99 -2.93 -10.28
CA GLU A 17 17.89 -3.95 -10.78
C GLU A 17 17.10 -4.94 -11.63
N ILE A 18 17.50 -5.07 -12.88
CA ILE A 18 16.88 -5.99 -13.84
C ILE A 18 17.61 -7.33 -13.81
N GLY A 19 16.87 -8.40 -13.64
CA GLY A 19 17.41 -9.77 -13.69
C GLY A 19 17.66 -10.27 -15.10
N SER A 20 18.22 -11.47 -15.20
CA SER A 20 18.58 -12.11 -16.50
C SER A 20 17.36 -12.40 -17.40
N THR A 21 16.17 -12.44 -16.83
CA THR A 21 14.91 -12.65 -17.57
C THR A 21 14.27 -11.36 -18.08
N GLY A 22 14.89 -10.19 -17.80
CA GLY A 22 14.37 -8.88 -18.22
C GLY A 22 13.32 -8.29 -17.29
N VAL A 23 13.06 -8.90 -16.11
CA VAL A 23 12.17 -8.34 -15.09
C VAL A 23 12.97 -7.76 -13.93
N ASP A 24 12.37 -6.83 -13.19
CA ASP A 24 12.95 -6.25 -12.00
C ASP A 24 13.03 -7.31 -10.87
N ILE A 25 14.18 -7.36 -10.20
CA ILE A 25 14.45 -8.29 -9.10
C ILE A 25 14.76 -7.62 -7.76
N ASP A 26 15.06 -6.34 -7.79
CA ASP A 26 15.24 -5.48 -6.61
C ASP A 26 14.88 -4.05 -7.02
N ALA A 27 13.94 -3.43 -6.33
CA ALA A 27 13.48 -2.11 -6.69
C ALA A 27 13.20 -1.25 -5.43
N TYR A 28 13.53 0.03 -5.54
CA TYR A 28 13.35 1.06 -4.52
C TYR A 28 12.81 2.33 -5.17
N ALA A 29 11.89 3.02 -4.54
CA ALA A 29 11.50 4.36 -4.92
C ALA A 29 11.01 5.18 -3.72
N GLU A 30 11.06 6.50 -3.88
CA GLU A 30 10.43 7.47 -3.01
C GLU A 30 9.28 8.14 -3.77
N LEU A 31 8.10 8.09 -3.19
CA LEU A 31 6.91 8.76 -3.70
C LEU A 31 6.70 10.05 -2.90
N TYR A 32 6.51 11.15 -3.61
CA TYR A 32 6.25 12.47 -3.03
C TYR A 32 4.86 12.94 -3.44
N PHE A 33 4.07 13.34 -2.46
CA PHE A 33 2.69 13.81 -2.61
C PHE A 33 2.63 15.32 -2.36
N GLU A 34 1.70 16.03 -3.01
CA GLU A 34 1.56 17.48 -2.90
C GLU A 34 1.37 17.99 -1.46
N ASN A 35 0.72 17.21 -0.61
CA ASN A 35 0.50 17.54 0.80
C ASN A 35 1.73 17.39 1.70
N GLY A 36 2.91 17.11 1.10
CA GLY A 36 4.17 16.89 1.83
C GLY A 36 4.34 15.48 2.40
N PHE A 37 3.37 14.59 2.20
CA PHE A 37 3.55 13.18 2.55
C PHE A 37 4.60 12.55 1.64
N LYS A 38 5.45 11.68 2.22
CA LYS A 38 6.46 10.91 1.50
C LYS A 38 6.25 9.44 1.82
N SER A 39 6.28 8.61 0.80
CA SER A 39 6.31 7.16 0.95
C SER A 39 7.63 6.59 0.42
N ILE A 40 8.20 5.64 1.13
CA ILE A 40 9.37 4.87 0.70
C ILE A 40 8.89 3.45 0.47
N ILE A 41 9.08 2.96 -0.75
CA ILE A 41 8.65 1.61 -1.15
C ILE A 41 9.85 0.80 -1.66
N ASN A 42 9.86 -0.46 -1.26
CA ASN A 42 10.89 -1.43 -1.66
C ASN A 42 10.23 -2.75 -2.02
N THR A 43 10.76 -3.41 -3.02
CA THR A 43 10.44 -4.81 -3.35
C THR A 43 11.71 -5.56 -3.74
N SER A 44 11.82 -6.85 -3.40
CA SER A 44 13.01 -7.62 -3.73
C SER A 44 12.73 -9.12 -3.77
N PHE A 45 13.26 -9.79 -4.78
CA PHE A 45 13.43 -11.23 -4.83
C PHE A 45 14.78 -11.70 -4.25
N LYS A 46 15.70 -10.76 -4.01
CA LYS A 46 17.09 -11.07 -3.58
C LYS A 46 17.28 -11.09 -2.07
N LYS A 47 16.45 -10.34 -1.35
CA LYS A 47 16.63 -10.13 0.09
C LYS A 47 15.30 -10.05 0.83
N ASN A 48 15.30 -10.45 2.08
CA ASN A 48 14.14 -10.30 2.97
C ASN A 48 14.09 -8.85 3.48
N LEU A 49 13.08 -8.10 3.05
CA LEU A 49 12.84 -6.73 3.46
C LEU A 49 11.97 -6.61 4.73
N GLY A 50 11.55 -7.74 5.29
CA GLY A 50 10.55 -7.77 6.35
C GLY A 50 9.14 -7.54 5.81
N LYS A 51 8.16 -7.45 6.72
CA LYS A 51 6.74 -7.40 6.36
C LYS A 51 5.99 -6.21 6.98
N SER A 52 6.67 -5.40 7.77
CA SER A 52 6.02 -4.30 8.47
C SER A 52 5.90 -3.05 7.60
N THR A 53 4.77 -2.36 7.74
CA THR A 53 4.56 -1.01 7.22
C THR A 53 4.66 -0.04 8.38
N LYS A 54 5.45 1.04 8.20
CA LYS A 54 5.61 2.09 9.20
C LYS A 54 5.09 3.41 8.66
N ILE A 55 4.29 4.12 9.46
CA ILE A 55 3.84 5.48 9.20
C ILE A 55 4.42 6.38 10.29
N ILE A 56 5.12 7.43 9.91
CA ILE A 56 5.75 8.38 10.84
C ILE A 56 5.07 9.73 10.68
N GLY A 57 4.64 10.29 11.79
CA GLY A 57 4.04 11.62 11.87
C GLY A 57 4.73 12.49 12.93
N THR A 58 4.30 13.73 13.06
CA THR A 58 4.83 14.68 14.05
C THR A 58 4.56 14.26 15.50
N ASP A 59 3.52 13.48 15.73
CA ASP A 59 3.05 13.09 17.06
C ASP A 59 3.49 11.68 17.48
N GLY A 60 4.14 10.95 16.57
CA GLY A 60 4.60 9.58 16.81
C GLY A 60 4.63 8.73 15.55
N GLU A 61 4.68 7.43 15.76
CA GLU A 61 4.69 6.45 14.68
C GLU A 61 3.64 5.35 14.88
N LEU A 62 3.23 4.79 13.76
CA LEU A 62 2.37 3.62 13.69
C LEU A 62 3.11 2.52 12.92
N VAL A 63 3.13 1.31 13.49
CA VAL A 63 3.70 0.13 12.85
C VAL A 63 2.61 -0.92 12.70
N LEU A 64 2.36 -1.31 11.45
CA LEU A 64 1.47 -2.41 11.08
C LEU A 64 2.32 -3.63 10.73
N ASN A 65 2.15 -4.70 11.47
CA ASN A 65 2.84 -5.95 11.19
C ASN A 65 2.12 -6.72 10.08
N ASP A 66 2.88 -7.14 9.07
CA ASP A 66 2.43 -7.97 7.95
C ASP A 66 1.19 -7.45 7.19
N GLY A 67 1.16 -6.14 6.91
CA GLY A 67 0.09 -5.52 6.12
C GLY A 67 0.02 -6.00 4.66
N TRP A 68 1.13 -6.51 4.12
CA TRP A 68 1.26 -6.89 2.71
C TRP A 68 0.61 -8.23 2.36
N HIS A 69 0.53 -9.16 3.30
CA HIS A 69 -0.01 -10.50 3.06
C HIS A 69 -1.46 -10.64 3.50
N GLY A 70 -2.10 -9.51 3.89
CA GLY A 70 -3.49 -9.53 4.35
C GLY A 70 -3.72 -10.27 5.67
N THR A 71 -2.66 -10.46 6.45
CA THR A 71 -2.72 -11.09 7.78
C THR A 71 -2.13 -10.21 8.87
N PRO A 72 -2.46 -8.89 8.91
CA PRO A 72 -1.95 -8.03 9.96
C PRO A 72 -2.51 -8.45 11.31
N SER A 73 -1.62 -8.76 12.26
CA SER A 73 -2.06 -9.20 13.59
C SER A 73 -2.08 -8.07 14.61
N LEU A 74 -1.28 -7.03 14.40
CA LEU A 74 -1.05 -6.01 15.41
C LEU A 74 -0.74 -4.66 14.78
N ILE A 75 -1.37 -3.61 15.32
CA ILE A 75 -0.98 -2.23 15.09
C ILE A 75 -0.37 -1.68 16.37
N ASN A 76 0.88 -1.25 16.32
CA ASN A 76 1.55 -0.55 17.41
C ASN A 76 1.60 0.94 17.12
N ILE A 77 1.15 1.74 18.05
CA ILE A 77 1.22 3.20 18.03
C ILE A 77 2.16 3.62 19.16
N SER A 78 3.14 4.46 18.86
CA SER A 78 4.07 5.01 19.84
C SER A 78 4.32 6.49 19.58
N GLY A 79 4.50 7.28 20.65
CA GLY A 79 4.69 8.72 20.60
C GLY A 79 3.93 9.42 21.70
N LYS A 80 3.17 10.46 21.38
CA LYS A 80 2.30 11.15 22.37
C LYS A 80 1.31 10.19 23.03
N THR A 81 0.89 9.17 22.31
CA THR A 81 0.04 8.08 22.83
C THR A 81 0.70 6.76 22.49
N ASN A 82 0.75 5.85 23.48
CA ASN A 82 1.24 4.50 23.28
C ASN A 82 0.05 3.53 23.35
N LYS A 83 -0.17 2.77 22.28
CA LYS A 83 -1.28 1.83 22.18
C LYS A 83 -0.92 0.67 21.26
N SER A 84 -1.31 -0.54 21.64
CA SER A 84 -1.31 -1.70 20.76
C SER A 84 -2.76 -2.13 20.50
N ILE A 85 -3.06 -2.36 19.23
CA ILE A 85 -4.39 -2.79 18.79
C ILE A 85 -4.22 -4.16 18.14
N GLN A 86 -4.80 -5.18 18.79
CA GLN A 86 -4.90 -6.51 18.22
C GLN A 86 -5.94 -6.50 17.11
N LEU A 87 -5.61 -7.08 15.98
CA LEU A 87 -6.52 -7.22 14.84
C LEU A 87 -7.01 -8.67 14.79
N ASP A 88 -8.32 -8.82 14.96
CA ASP A 88 -9.00 -10.10 14.81
C ASP A 88 -9.73 -10.11 13.47
N TYR A 89 -9.23 -10.87 12.51
CA TYR A 89 -9.94 -11.15 11.28
C TYR A 89 -10.38 -12.62 11.28
N LYS A 90 -11.61 -12.84 10.90
CA LYS A 90 -12.23 -14.18 10.95
C LYS A 90 -12.09 -14.91 9.62
N GLU A 91 -11.96 -14.15 8.54
CA GLU A 91 -12.06 -14.67 7.19
C GLU A 91 -10.75 -14.51 6.42
N ASN A 92 -10.59 -15.30 5.37
CA ASN A 92 -9.51 -15.14 4.41
C ASN A 92 -9.66 -13.80 3.65
N VAL A 93 -8.56 -13.19 3.27
CA VAL A 93 -8.56 -11.90 2.53
C VAL A 93 -9.39 -11.96 1.25
N TYR A 94 -9.42 -13.09 0.56
CA TYR A 94 -10.21 -13.28 -0.64
C TYR A 94 -11.72 -13.29 -0.36
N THR A 95 -12.16 -13.71 0.83
CA THR A 95 -13.56 -13.65 1.23
C THR A 95 -14.05 -12.21 1.24
N TYR A 96 -13.28 -11.29 1.79
CA TYR A 96 -13.62 -9.86 1.80
C TYR A 96 -13.70 -9.26 0.39
N GLN A 97 -12.81 -9.68 -0.52
CA GLN A 97 -12.84 -9.23 -1.91
C GLN A 97 -14.09 -9.73 -2.64
N ILE A 98 -14.40 -11.02 -2.50
CA ILE A 98 -15.59 -11.64 -3.11
C ILE A 98 -16.86 -10.97 -2.57
N GLU A 99 -16.93 -10.74 -1.26
CA GLU A 99 -18.06 -10.09 -0.62
C GLU A 99 -18.27 -8.66 -1.12
N ALA A 100 -17.20 -7.87 -1.24
CA ALA A 100 -17.26 -6.50 -1.75
C ALA A 100 -17.76 -6.45 -3.20
N VAL A 101 -17.26 -7.35 -4.06
CA VAL A 101 -17.70 -7.45 -5.47
C VAL A 101 -19.15 -7.89 -5.53
N SER A 102 -19.53 -8.94 -4.80
CA SER A 102 -20.91 -9.45 -4.76
C SER A 102 -21.90 -8.38 -4.32
N ARG A 103 -21.56 -7.63 -3.28
CA ARG A 103 -22.38 -6.50 -2.81
C ARG A 103 -22.50 -5.41 -3.86
N SER A 104 -21.41 -5.07 -4.56
CA SER A 104 -21.45 -4.08 -5.65
C SER A 104 -22.40 -4.50 -6.77
N ILE A 105 -22.41 -5.79 -7.13
CA ILE A 105 -23.31 -6.34 -8.14
C ILE A 105 -24.77 -6.28 -7.68
N ILE A 106 -25.06 -6.75 -6.46
CA ILE A 106 -26.40 -6.75 -5.88
C ILE A 106 -26.98 -5.34 -5.79
N GLU A 107 -26.15 -4.37 -5.41
CA GLU A 107 -26.53 -2.96 -5.31
C GLU A 107 -26.50 -2.21 -6.66
N ASN A 108 -26.24 -2.92 -7.76
CA ASN A 108 -26.13 -2.35 -9.10
C ASN A 108 -25.17 -1.15 -9.18
N LYS A 109 -24.03 -1.22 -8.47
CA LYS A 109 -22.98 -0.21 -8.50
C LYS A 109 -22.08 -0.42 -9.72
N LYS A 110 -21.74 0.67 -10.42
CA LYS A 110 -20.80 0.65 -11.54
C LYS A 110 -19.34 0.59 -11.12
N HIS A 111 -19.07 0.92 -9.86
CA HIS A 111 -17.72 0.99 -9.27
C HIS A 111 -17.68 0.18 -7.97
N PRO A 112 -16.52 -0.33 -7.58
CA PRO A 112 -16.37 -1.04 -6.33
C PRO A 112 -16.78 -0.16 -5.13
N ILE A 113 -17.44 -0.79 -4.16
CA ILE A 113 -17.74 -0.15 -2.88
C ILE A 113 -16.45 -0.11 -2.05
N PHE A 114 -16.23 1.03 -1.36
CA PHE A 114 -15.10 1.11 -0.41
C PHE A 114 -15.08 -0.11 0.54
N PRO A 115 -13.92 -0.74 0.76
CA PRO A 115 -12.54 -0.31 0.41
C PRO A 115 -12.03 -0.79 -0.96
N GLY A 116 -12.90 -1.15 -1.89
CA GLY A 116 -12.50 -1.56 -3.24
C GLY A 116 -11.79 -0.43 -4.00
N VAL A 117 -10.77 -0.78 -4.78
CA VAL A 117 -9.99 0.15 -5.59
C VAL A 117 -10.79 0.55 -6.83
N THR A 118 -10.88 1.83 -7.11
CA THR A 118 -11.56 2.37 -8.30
C THR A 118 -10.70 2.23 -9.56
N SER A 119 -11.33 2.31 -10.72
CA SER A 119 -10.60 2.29 -12.01
C SER A 119 -9.60 3.43 -12.16
N SER A 120 -9.93 4.63 -11.65
CA SER A 120 -9.01 5.77 -11.66
C SER A 120 -7.79 5.54 -10.76
N GLU A 121 -7.99 5.01 -9.55
CA GLU A 121 -6.89 4.64 -8.66
C GLU A 121 -6.00 3.56 -9.28
N THR A 122 -6.59 2.59 -9.98
CA THR A 122 -5.84 1.56 -10.70
C THR A 122 -4.97 2.18 -11.80
N LEU A 123 -5.51 3.09 -12.62
CA LEU A 123 -4.76 3.76 -13.68
C LEU A 123 -3.61 4.60 -13.12
N GLU A 124 -3.85 5.36 -12.05
CA GLU A 124 -2.80 6.15 -11.40
C GLU A 124 -1.72 5.27 -10.77
N ASN A 125 -2.11 4.14 -10.18
CA ASN A 125 -1.15 3.18 -9.65
C ASN A 125 -0.26 2.60 -10.77
N MET A 126 -0.84 2.25 -11.92
CA MET A 126 -0.07 1.78 -13.07
C MET A 126 0.88 2.86 -13.60
N ARG A 127 0.44 4.12 -13.67
CA ARG A 127 1.31 5.25 -14.04
C ARG A 127 2.50 5.38 -13.08
N ILE A 128 2.27 5.27 -11.78
CA ILE A 128 3.33 5.33 -10.77
C ILE A 128 4.33 4.16 -10.97
N LEU A 129 3.83 2.97 -11.27
CA LEU A 129 4.70 1.81 -11.56
C LEU A 129 5.53 2.02 -12.83
N ASP A 130 4.95 2.57 -13.89
CA ASP A 130 5.68 2.92 -15.11
C ASP A 130 6.76 3.97 -14.84
N ASP A 131 6.42 5.02 -14.08
CA ASP A 131 7.38 6.05 -13.66
C ASP A 131 8.49 5.46 -12.77
N TRP A 132 8.21 4.40 -12.02
CA TRP A 132 9.21 3.73 -11.20
C TRP A 132 10.19 2.92 -12.03
N LEU A 133 9.71 2.21 -13.04
CA LEU A 133 10.52 1.32 -13.87
C LEU A 133 11.33 2.07 -14.95
N ASN A 134 10.86 3.20 -15.44
CA ASN A 134 11.51 4.02 -16.48
C ASN A 134 12.27 5.21 -15.89
#